data_f6500b3e9e14310a1bcbc34060f9ed43
#
_entry.id   f6500b3e9e14310a1bcbc34060f9ed43
#
_cell.length_a   1.000
_cell.length_b   1.000
_cell.length_c   1.000
_cell.angle_alpha   90.00
_cell.angle_beta   90.00
_cell.angle_gamma   90.00
#
_symmetry.space_group_name_H-M   'P 1'
#
loop_
_entity.id
_entity.type
_entity.pdbx_description
1 polymer ?
#
loop_
_entity_poly.entity_id
_entity_poly.type
_entity_poly.pdbx_seq_one_letter_code
_entity_poly.pdbx_strand_id
1 'polypeptide(L)'
;MNKLYIGVSGFARSGKNLFCDIAQKVLKEKYNLTSKTYALAYFLKKDCEPFIQEKLGLSAFSEKTEDKNAFRDMLVWYGGVKRKQSQGRYWTGLLYEELKNDTNDVNFISDIRYVEYVGDEAYWLQKELGGKLVHVSKYTYGFPSGGRHYRINDTSKKIYNEAPNQHEALNDPKIRILADYKVEWEQIISLDKPMDGLINNPILNNIVEECLTTIVK
;
A
#
# COMPACT_ATOMS: atom_id res chain seq x y z
N MET A 1 3.05 10.43 -23.87
CA MET A 1 3.87 10.11 -22.68
C MET A 1 3.94 8.60 -22.52
N ASN A 2 5.07 8.05 -22.07
CA ASN A 2 5.09 6.64 -21.69
C ASN A 2 4.26 6.48 -20.40
N LYS A 3 3.44 5.45 -20.36
CA LYS A 3 2.60 5.14 -19.18
C LYS A 3 3.46 4.97 -17.93
N LEU A 4 3.12 5.63 -16.84
CA LEU A 4 3.83 5.55 -15.57
C LEU A 4 3.15 4.57 -14.62
N TYR A 5 3.93 3.68 -14.01
CA TYR A 5 3.48 2.73 -13.00
C TYR A 5 4.11 3.07 -11.65
N ILE A 6 3.28 3.21 -10.61
CA ILE A 6 3.72 3.53 -9.25
C ILE A 6 3.19 2.45 -8.31
N GLY A 7 4.06 1.58 -7.84
CA GLY A 7 3.72 0.62 -6.79
C GLY A 7 3.72 1.28 -5.42
N VAL A 8 2.77 0.91 -4.58
CA VAL A 8 2.65 1.44 -3.22
C VAL A 8 2.67 0.29 -2.22
N SER A 9 3.65 0.29 -1.34
CA SER A 9 3.88 -0.70 -0.30
C SER A 9 3.81 -0.10 1.10
N GLY A 10 3.94 -0.94 2.11
CA GLY A 10 3.90 -0.59 3.54
C GLY A 10 2.92 -1.46 4.32
N PHE A 11 3.03 -1.47 5.63
CA PHE A 11 2.17 -2.26 6.51
C PHE A 11 0.67 -1.96 6.33
N ALA A 12 -0.16 -2.90 6.73
CA ALA A 12 -1.60 -2.63 6.85
C ALA A 12 -1.82 -1.39 7.70
N ARG A 13 -2.75 -0.54 7.27
CA ARG A 13 -3.08 0.74 7.93
C ARG A 13 -1.97 1.80 7.93
N SER A 14 -0.91 1.66 7.12
CA SER A 14 0.11 2.71 6.96
C SER A 14 -0.36 3.93 6.16
N GLY A 15 -1.55 3.85 5.52
CA GLY A 15 -2.10 4.95 4.71
C GLY A 15 -1.83 4.84 3.22
N LYS A 16 -1.56 3.64 2.68
CA LYS A 16 -1.33 3.42 1.23
C LYS A 16 -2.45 3.98 0.35
N ASN A 17 -3.72 3.68 0.71
CA ASN A 17 -4.85 4.19 -0.06
C ASN A 17 -4.92 5.71 0.00
N LEU A 18 -4.73 6.29 1.19
CA LEU A 18 -4.68 7.74 1.35
C LEU A 18 -3.58 8.38 0.51
N PHE A 19 -2.40 7.74 0.43
CA PHE A 19 -1.33 8.17 -0.49
C PHE A 19 -1.81 8.17 -1.94
N CYS A 20 -2.44 7.08 -2.40
CA CYS A 20 -2.97 6.98 -3.76
C CYS A 20 -4.02 8.05 -4.04
N ASP A 21 -4.96 8.28 -3.12
CA ASP A 21 -6.04 9.25 -3.28
C ASP A 21 -5.50 10.69 -3.37
N ILE A 22 -4.57 11.06 -2.49
CA ILE A 22 -3.89 12.36 -2.56
C ILE A 22 -3.07 12.49 -3.84
N ALA A 23 -2.34 11.44 -4.22
CA ALA A 23 -1.51 11.45 -5.42
C ALA A 23 -2.35 11.62 -6.69
N GLN A 24 -3.49 10.94 -6.80
CA GLN A 24 -4.43 11.10 -7.92
C GLN A 24 -4.96 12.54 -8.02
N LYS A 25 -5.32 13.14 -6.87
CA LYS A 25 -5.74 14.54 -6.80
C LYS A 25 -4.64 15.48 -7.29
N VAL A 26 -3.41 15.34 -6.77
CA VAL A 26 -2.27 16.17 -7.16
C VAL A 26 -1.94 16.03 -8.65
N LEU A 27 -1.94 14.79 -9.18
CA LEU A 27 -1.70 14.52 -10.60
C LEU A 27 -2.73 15.23 -11.49
N LYS A 28 -4.00 15.17 -11.10
CA LYS A 28 -5.07 15.84 -11.85
C LYS A 28 -4.96 17.37 -11.77
N GLU A 29 -4.77 17.92 -10.57
CA GLU A 29 -4.81 19.37 -10.35
C GLU A 29 -3.57 20.10 -10.85
N LYS A 30 -2.37 19.50 -10.68
CA LYS A 30 -1.10 20.18 -10.98
C LYS A 30 -0.47 19.76 -12.30
N TYR A 31 -0.67 18.50 -12.70
CA TYR A 31 -0.02 17.94 -13.90
C TYR A 31 -1.01 17.67 -15.04
N ASN A 32 -2.31 17.83 -14.81
CA ASN A 32 -3.38 17.49 -15.77
C ASN A 32 -3.26 16.05 -16.30
N LEU A 33 -2.82 15.11 -15.45
CA LEU A 33 -2.66 13.70 -15.78
C LEU A 33 -3.83 12.88 -15.24
N THR A 34 -4.27 11.92 -16.05
CA THR A 34 -5.25 10.90 -15.66
C THR A 34 -4.58 9.79 -14.85
N SER A 35 -5.26 9.28 -13.85
CA SER A 35 -4.70 8.22 -13.03
C SER A 35 -5.75 7.27 -12.46
N LYS A 36 -5.34 6.02 -12.19
CA LYS A 36 -6.18 4.98 -11.60
C LYS A 36 -5.40 4.14 -10.61
N THR A 37 -6.07 3.67 -9.55
CA THR A 37 -5.48 2.76 -8.57
C THR A 37 -6.01 1.34 -8.79
N TYR A 38 -5.08 0.39 -8.84
CA TYR A 38 -5.30 -1.04 -8.87
C TYR A 38 -4.79 -1.67 -7.57
N ALA A 39 -5.56 -2.59 -6.99
CA ALA A 39 -5.15 -3.35 -5.82
C ALA A 39 -4.87 -4.81 -6.22
N LEU A 40 -3.68 -5.32 -5.98
CA LEU A 40 -3.35 -6.73 -6.22
C LEU A 40 -4.27 -7.66 -5.43
N ALA A 41 -4.61 -7.27 -4.20
CA ALA A 41 -5.55 -8.00 -3.37
C ALA A 41 -6.97 -8.12 -3.95
N TYR A 42 -7.34 -7.30 -4.95
CA TYR A 42 -8.63 -7.38 -5.62
C TYR A 42 -8.84 -8.74 -6.29
N PHE A 43 -7.85 -9.22 -7.04
CA PHE A 43 -7.97 -10.50 -7.75
C PHE A 43 -8.07 -11.68 -6.79
N LEU A 44 -7.30 -11.66 -5.70
CA LEU A 44 -7.38 -12.65 -4.65
C LEU A 44 -8.78 -12.70 -4.03
N LYS A 45 -9.33 -11.55 -3.70
CA LYS A 45 -10.70 -11.44 -3.16
C LYS A 45 -11.74 -11.91 -4.15
N LYS A 46 -11.62 -11.51 -5.41
CA LYS A 46 -12.54 -11.92 -6.49
C LYS A 46 -12.57 -13.43 -6.68
N ASP A 47 -11.39 -14.08 -6.66
CA ASP A 47 -11.30 -15.55 -6.74
C ASP A 47 -11.97 -16.25 -5.55
N CYS A 48 -11.87 -15.68 -4.36
CA CYS A 48 -12.41 -16.26 -3.14
C CYS A 48 -13.88 -15.87 -2.85
N GLU A 49 -14.40 -14.83 -3.48
CA GLU A 49 -15.73 -14.28 -3.22
C GLU A 49 -16.84 -15.33 -3.27
N PRO A 50 -16.93 -16.21 -4.32
CA PRO A 50 -18.00 -17.21 -4.38
C PRO A 50 -17.98 -18.16 -3.17
N PHE A 51 -16.79 -18.59 -2.76
CA PHE A 51 -16.65 -19.49 -1.60
C PHE A 51 -17.01 -18.78 -0.29
N ILE A 52 -16.55 -17.55 -0.10
CA ILE A 52 -16.82 -16.77 1.12
C ILE A 52 -18.32 -16.49 1.23
N GLN A 53 -18.97 -16.12 0.14
CA GLN A 53 -20.43 -15.89 0.13
C GLN A 53 -21.20 -17.18 0.43
N GLU A 54 -20.86 -18.27 -0.25
CA GLU A 54 -21.59 -19.54 -0.08
C GLU A 54 -21.41 -20.15 1.33
N LYS A 55 -20.19 -20.12 1.86
CA LYS A 55 -19.87 -20.84 3.11
C LYS A 55 -19.99 -19.99 4.37
N LEU A 56 -19.77 -18.69 4.28
CA LEU A 56 -19.77 -17.79 5.44
C LEU A 56 -20.89 -16.75 5.41
N GLY A 57 -21.60 -16.59 4.28
CA GLY A 57 -22.60 -15.54 4.11
C GLY A 57 -22.00 -14.13 4.15
N LEU A 58 -20.67 -14.00 3.92
CA LEU A 58 -19.93 -12.76 3.96
C LEU A 58 -19.42 -12.39 2.56
N SER A 59 -18.99 -11.13 2.37
CA SER A 59 -18.28 -10.73 1.15
C SER A 59 -16.78 -10.55 1.43
N ALA A 60 -15.94 -11.04 0.52
CA ALA A 60 -14.50 -10.79 0.54
C ALA A 60 -14.17 -9.29 0.42
N PHE A 61 -15.12 -8.49 -0.07
CA PHE A 61 -15.00 -7.05 -0.22
C PHE A 61 -15.62 -6.27 0.95
N SER A 62 -16.13 -6.95 1.98
CA SER A 62 -16.65 -6.28 3.18
C SER A 62 -15.61 -5.31 3.76
N GLU A 63 -16.07 -4.15 4.19
CA GLU A 63 -15.21 -3.18 4.87
C GLU A 63 -15.18 -3.35 6.39
N LYS A 64 -16.10 -4.14 6.94
CA LYS A 64 -16.17 -4.42 8.37
C LYS A 64 -14.96 -5.24 8.84
N THR A 65 -14.38 -4.83 9.94
CA THR A 65 -13.17 -5.48 10.49
C THR A 65 -13.44 -6.92 10.92
N GLU A 66 -14.60 -7.17 11.52
CA GLU A 66 -15.01 -8.49 11.96
C GLU A 66 -15.11 -9.47 10.79
N ASP A 67 -15.79 -9.07 9.72
CA ASP A 67 -15.93 -9.88 8.50
C ASP A 67 -14.55 -10.21 7.91
N LYS A 68 -13.68 -9.19 7.77
CA LYS A 68 -12.31 -9.36 7.26
C LYS A 68 -11.49 -10.34 8.10
N ASN A 69 -11.67 -10.34 9.42
CA ASN A 69 -10.94 -11.25 10.30
C ASN A 69 -11.41 -12.69 10.14
N ALA A 70 -12.70 -12.92 9.83
CA ALA A 70 -13.26 -14.26 9.68
C ALA A 70 -12.62 -15.07 8.53
N PHE A 71 -12.17 -14.43 7.46
CA PHE A 71 -11.60 -15.12 6.28
C PHE A 71 -10.17 -14.71 5.93
N ARG A 72 -9.54 -13.83 6.71
CA ARG A 72 -8.18 -13.32 6.43
C ARG A 72 -7.16 -14.43 6.24
N ASP A 73 -7.14 -15.41 7.14
CA ASP A 73 -6.15 -16.49 7.12
C ASP A 73 -6.31 -17.37 5.88
N MET A 74 -7.55 -17.59 5.44
CA MET A 74 -7.84 -18.29 4.20
C MET A 74 -7.30 -17.52 2.98
N LEU A 75 -7.52 -16.20 2.92
CA LEU A 75 -6.97 -15.38 1.84
C LEU A 75 -5.44 -15.41 1.82
N VAL A 76 -4.81 -15.30 2.98
CA VAL A 76 -3.34 -15.37 3.09
C VAL A 76 -2.82 -16.71 2.61
N TRP A 77 -3.44 -17.82 3.07
CA TRP A 77 -3.07 -19.17 2.66
C TRP A 77 -3.24 -19.37 1.14
N TYR A 78 -4.43 -19.09 0.60
CA TYR A 78 -4.73 -19.27 -0.83
C TYR A 78 -3.85 -18.40 -1.71
N GLY A 79 -3.70 -17.13 -1.35
CA GLY A 79 -2.82 -16.19 -2.04
C GLY A 79 -1.37 -16.69 -2.08
N GLY A 80 -0.88 -17.23 -0.96
CA GLY A 80 0.44 -17.84 -0.85
C GLY A 80 0.62 -19.10 -1.70
N VAL A 81 -0.39 -19.98 -1.76
CA VAL A 81 -0.37 -21.18 -2.60
C VAL A 81 -0.23 -20.81 -4.06
N LYS A 82 -1.09 -19.91 -4.57
CA LYS A 82 -1.04 -19.46 -5.98
C LYS A 82 0.28 -18.79 -6.31
N ARG A 83 0.79 -17.94 -5.42
CA ARG A 83 2.08 -17.28 -5.58
C ARG A 83 3.23 -18.31 -5.67
N LYS A 84 3.28 -19.30 -4.77
CA LYS A 84 4.29 -20.35 -4.78
C LYS A 84 4.25 -21.18 -6.06
N GLN A 85 3.06 -21.61 -6.49
CA GLN A 85 2.88 -22.43 -7.70
C GLN A 85 3.33 -21.71 -8.97
N SER A 86 3.16 -20.39 -9.02
CA SER A 86 3.46 -19.55 -10.19
C SER A 86 4.79 -18.80 -10.09
N GLN A 87 5.57 -19.02 -9.05
CA GLN A 87 6.80 -18.25 -8.75
C GLN A 87 6.54 -16.72 -8.75
N GLY A 88 5.44 -16.30 -8.11
CA GLY A 88 5.02 -14.92 -7.99
C GLY A 88 4.10 -14.39 -9.10
N ARG A 89 3.94 -15.12 -10.21
CA ARG A 89 3.30 -14.61 -11.45
C ARG A 89 1.78 -14.56 -11.45
N TYR A 90 1.11 -15.32 -10.61
CA TYR A 90 -0.34 -15.48 -10.72
C TYR A 90 -1.09 -14.14 -10.61
N TRP A 91 -0.88 -13.42 -9.51
CA TRP A 91 -1.60 -12.16 -9.25
C TRP A 91 -1.13 -11.02 -10.13
N THR A 92 0.18 -10.91 -10.36
CA THR A 92 0.77 -9.90 -11.24
C THR A 92 0.34 -10.11 -12.69
N GLY A 93 0.20 -11.35 -13.14
CA GLY A 93 -0.28 -11.70 -14.48
C GLY A 93 -1.72 -11.27 -14.70
N LEU A 94 -2.62 -11.51 -13.74
CA LEU A 94 -4.02 -11.07 -13.83
C LEU A 94 -4.13 -9.54 -13.91
N LEU A 95 -3.36 -8.83 -13.09
CA LEU A 95 -3.33 -7.38 -13.15
C LEU A 95 -2.75 -6.87 -14.47
N TYR A 96 -1.70 -7.53 -14.98
CA TYR A 96 -1.08 -7.14 -16.25
C TYR A 96 -2.07 -7.16 -17.43
N GLU A 97 -2.96 -8.16 -17.47
CA GLU A 97 -4.00 -8.22 -18.51
C GLU A 97 -4.99 -7.02 -18.43
N GLU A 98 -5.32 -6.55 -17.23
CA GLU A 98 -6.13 -5.33 -17.09
C GLU A 98 -5.34 -4.06 -17.50
N LEU A 99 -4.06 -3.98 -17.14
CA LEU A 99 -3.21 -2.81 -17.45
C LEU A 99 -2.97 -2.63 -18.94
N LYS A 100 -3.02 -3.70 -19.75
CA LYS A 100 -2.89 -3.59 -21.22
C LYS A 100 -3.97 -2.71 -21.86
N ASN A 101 -5.17 -2.74 -21.30
CA ASN A 101 -6.32 -2.02 -21.83
C ASN A 101 -6.58 -0.68 -21.11
N ASP A 102 -5.78 -0.37 -20.11
CA ASP A 102 -5.91 0.88 -19.38
C ASP A 102 -5.38 2.06 -20.22
N THR A 103 -6.03 3.20 -20.16
CA THR A 103 -5.69 4.40 -20.92
C THR A 103 -5.19 5.56 -20.06
N ASN A 104 -5.10 5.37 -18.74
CA ASN A 104 -4.61 6.41 -17.85
C ASN A 104 -3.10 6.65 -18.03
N ASP A 105 -2.67 7.88 -17.77
CA ASP A 105 -1.27 8.29 -17.82
C ASP A 105 -0.46 7.66 -16.69
N VAL A 106 -1.07 7.55 -15.49
CA VAL A 106 -0.44 7.02 -14.28
C VAL A 106 -1.30 5.93 -13.65
N ASN A 107 -0.71 4.75 -13.43
CA ASN A 107 -1.35 3.64 -12.74
C ASN A 107 -0.67 3.36 -11.40
N PHE A 108 -1.42 3.56 -10.32
CA PHE A 108 -1.01 3.13 -8.99
C PHE A 108 -1.33 1.65 -8.79
N ILE A 109 -0.37 0.90 -8.25
CA ILE A 109 -0.53 -0.51 -7.89
C ILE A 109 -0.35 -0.62 -6.38
N SER A 110 -1.45 -0.67 -5.66
CA SER A 110 -1.44 -0.78 -4.20
C SER A 110 -1.23 -2.22 -3.73
N ASP A 111 -0.86 -2.37 -2.47
CA ASP A 111 -0.65 -3.65 -1.80
C ASP A 111 0.54 -4.47 -2.32
N ILE A 112 1.61 -3.82 -2.79
CA ILE A 112 2.90 -4.48 -3.05
C ILE A 112 3.45 -5.04 -1.72
N ARG A 113 3.60 -6.37 -1.63
CA ARG A 113 3.92 -7.06 -0.37
C ARG A 113 5.05 -8.08 -0.46
N TYR A 114 5.44 -8.50 -1.66
CA TYR A 114 6.33 -9.64 -1.85
C TYR A 114 7.51 -9.35 -2.79
N VAL A 115 8.65 -9.98 -2.50
CA VAL A 115 9.91 -9.81 -3.21
C VAL A 115 10.81 -11.06 -3.14
N GLU A 116 10.20 -12.24 -2.93
CA GLU A 116 10.94 -13.49 -2.76
C GLU A 116 11.22 -14.19 -4.08
N TYR A 117 10.26 -14.17 -5.01
CA TYR A 117 10.39 -14.74 -6.35
C TYR A 117 10.66 -13.64 -7.39
N VAL A 118 11.33 -14.02 -8.48
CA VAL A 118 11.58 -13.10 -9.63
C VAL A 118 10.27 -12.56 -10.22
N GLY A 119 9.19 -13.32 -10.13
CA GLY A 119 7.86 -12.90 -10.59
C GLY A 119 7.04 -12.15 -9.56
N ASP A 120 7.57 -11.93 -8.34
CA ASP A 120 6.84 -11.23 -7.29
C ASP A 120 6.65 -9.75 -7.61
N GLU A 121 5.72 -9.16 -6.92
CA GLU A 121 5.11 -7.86 -7.15
C GLU A 121 6.13 -6.73 -7.31
N ALA A 122 7.13 -6.66 -6.42
CA ALA A 122 8.14 -5.60 -6.45
C ALA A 122 9.09 -5.74 -7.66
N TYR A 123 9.54 -6.96 -7.95
CA TYR A 123 10.40 -7.20 -9.10
C TYR A 123 9.66 -7.01 -10.43
N TRP A 124 8.43 -7.54 -10.52
CA TRP A 124 7.56 -7.35 -11.67
C TRP A 124 7.33 -5.86 -11.95
N LEU A 125 6.97 -5.07 -10.93
CA LEU A 125 6.78 -3.64 -11.05
C LEU A 125 8.03 -2.93 -11.59
N GLN A 126 9.18 -3.14 -10.94
CA GLN A 126 10.40 -2.38 -11.26
C GLN A 126 11.11 -2.90 -12.51
N LYS A 127 11.11 -4.21 -12.76
CA LYS A 127 11.90 -4.82 -13.84
C LYS A 127 11.11 -5.03 -15.12
N GLU A 128 9.82 -5.29 -15.04
CA GLU A 128 9.00 -5.58 -16.23
C GLU A 128 8.15 -4.39 -16.65
N LEU A 129 7.54 -3.68 -15.71
CA LEU A 129 6.78 -2.47 -16.01
C LEU A 129 7.65 -1.20 -16.07
N GLY A 130 8.90 -1.24 -15.60
CA GLY A 130 9.75 -0.05 -15.44
C GLY A 130 9.18 0.94 -14.42
N GLY A 131 8.33 0.47 -13.52
CA GLY A 131 7.63 1.28 -12.54
C GLY A 131 8.50 1.73 -11.37
N LYS A 132 7.98 2.65 -10.57
CA LYS A 132 8.59 3.15 -9.34
C LYS A 132 7.89 2.60 -8.11
N LEU A 133 8.65 2.24 -7.10
CA LEU A 133 8.13 1.70 -5.85
C LEU A 133 8.20 2.75 -4.74
N VAL A 134 7.04 3.08 -4.17
CA VAL A 134 6.90 3.97 -3.01
C VAL A 134 6.57 3.13 -1.78
N HIS A 135 7.35 3.30 -0.71
CA HIS A 135 7.05 2.68 0.58
C HIS A 135 6.47 3.71 1.53
N VAL A 136 5.28 3.46 2.04
CA VAL A 136 4.54 4.33 2.96
C VAL A 136 4.64 3.81 4.37
N SER A 137 5.23 4.60 5.27
CA SER A 137 5.31 4.32 6.70
C SER A 137 4.55 5.36 7.50
N LYS A 138 3.93 4.90 8.58
CA LYS A 138 3.25 5.76 9.54
C LYS A 138 3.94 5.64 10.90
N TYR A 139 4.14 6.76 11.57
CA TYR A 139 4.77 6.83 12.88
C TYR A 139 3.97 7.69 13.85
N THR A 140 4.21 7.50 15.14
CA THR A 140 3.84 8.41 16.22
C THR A 140 5.12 8.88 16.91
N TYR A 141 5.05 10.00 17.61
CA TYR A 141 6.12 10.36 18.52
C TYR A 141 5.84 9.73 19.89
N GLY A 142 6.80 8.96 20.39
CA GLY A 142 6.77 8.38 21.72
C GLY A 142 7.89 8.93 22.59
N PHE A 143 7.63 8.99 23.88
CA PHE A 143 8.68 9.22 24.86
C PHE A 143 9.32 7.88 25.20
N PRO A 144 10.65 7.79 25.39
CA PRO A 144 11.28 6.56 25.85
C PRO A 144 10.64 6.13 27.18
N SER A 145 10.01 4.98 27.18
CA SER A 145 9.43 4.39 28.39
C SER A 145 10.56 3.98 29.33
N GLY A 146 10.77 4.75 30.39
CA GLY A 146 11.73 4.37 31.44
C GLY A 146 12.18 5.54 32.30
N GLY A 147 11.51 5.79 33.43
CA GLY A 147 12.07 6.47 34.57
C GLY A 147 11.76 7.96 34.74
N ARG A 148 11.44 8.31 35.94
CA ARG A 148 10.93 9.53 36.54
C ARG A 148 11.81 10.78 36.46
N HIS A 149 12.44 11.13 35.34
CA HIS A 149 13.01 12.48 35.16
C HIS A 149 13.08 12.81 33.68
N TYR A 150 12.05 13.53 33.19
CA TYR A 150 12.10 14.16 31.86
C TYR A 150 13.13 15.28 31.90
N ARG A 151 14.23 15.12 31.15
CA ARG A 151 15.07 16.26 30.78
C ARG A 151 14.46 16.91 29.55
N ILE A 152 14.35 18.24 29.56
CA ILE A 152 13.74 19.09 28.52
C ILE A 152 14.39 18.94 27.13
N ASN A 153 15.41 18.09 26.98
CA ASN A 153 16.16 17.84 25.72
C ASN A 153 16.03 16.41 25.18
N ASP A 154 15.08 15.61 25.65
CA ASP A 154 14.84 14.30 25.06
C ASP A 154 14.04 14.48 23.75
N THR A 155 14.73 14.34 22.62
CA THR A 155 14.13 14.30 21.29
C THR A 155 13.15 13.14 21.22
N SER A 156 11.89 13.45 21.01
CA SER A 156 10.83 12.47 20.80
C SER A 156 11.22 11.51 19.66
N LYS A 157 11.32 10.22 19.95
CA LYS A 157 11.68 9.21 18.96
C LYS A 157 10.47 8.83 18.12
N LYS A 158 10.63 8.76 16.80
CA LYS A 158 9.62 8.17 15.91
C LYS A 158 9.42 6.69 16.26
N ILE A 159 8.18 6.32 16.57
CA ILE A 159 7.75 4.95 16.79
C ILE A 159 6.87 4.56 15.61
N TYR A 160 7.37 3.66 14.77
CA TYR A 160 6.64 3.17 13.60
C TYR A 160 5.62 2.12 14.01
N ASN A 161 4.54 2.01 13.21
CA ASN A 161 3.55 0.95 13.38
C ASN A 161 4.22 -0.41 13.29
N GLU A 162 3.79 -1.32 14.16
CA GLU A 162 4.21 -2.70 14.12
C GLU A 162 3.53 -3.47 12.99
N ALA A 163 4.20 -4.51 12.50
CA ALA A 163 3.64 -5.42 11.53
C ALA A 163 2.42 -6.16 12.11
N PRO A 164 1.29 -6.18 11.42
CA PRO A 164 0.07 -6.81 11.94
C PRO A 164 0.14 -8.36 11.95
N ASN A 165 1.12 -8.94 11.28
CA ASN A 165 1.35 -10.38 11.19
C ASN A 165 2.79 -10.69 10.79
N GLN A 166 3.18 -11.96 10.96
CA GLN A 166 4.53 -12.43 10.69
C GLN A 166 4.93 -12.30 9.20
N HIS A 167 3.99 -12.45 8.26
CA HIS A 167 4.29 -12.32 6.84
C HIS A 167 4.70 -10.88 6.48
N GLU A 168 3.98 -9.88 6.97
CA GLU A 168 4.34 -8.48 6.78
C GLU A 168 5.65 -8.14 7.50
N ALA A 169 5.87 -8.67 8.72
CA ALA A 169 7.12 -8.47 9.45
C ALA A 169 8.36 -8.96 8.69
N LEU A 170 8.24 -10.07 7.97
CA LEU A 170 9.35 -10.65 7.21
C LEU A 170 9.60 -9.98 5.84
N ASN A 171 8.56 -9.51 5.18
CA ASN A 171 8.64 -9.02 3.80
C ASN A 171 8.79 -7.51 3.71
N ASP A 172 8.09 -6.74 4.53
CA ASP A 172 8.06 -5.28 4.45
C ASP A 172 9.46 -4.62 4.56
N PRO A 173 10.36 -5.07 5.46
CA PRO A 173 11.72 -4.51 5.50
C PRO A 173 12.50 -4.68 4.20
N LYS A 174 12.31 -5.81 3.51
CA LYS A 174 12.95 -6.08 2.22
C LYS A 174 12.40 -5.16 1.13
N ILE A 175 11.10 -4.98 1.10
CA ILE A 175 10.42 -4.08 0.16
C ILE A 175 10.83 -2.63 0.41
N ARG A 176 10.90 -2.21 1.67
CA ARG A 176 11.36 -0.87 2.05
C ARG A 176 12.79 -0.58 1.58
N ILE A 177 13.67 -1.60 1.55
CA ILE A 177 15.04 -1.45 1.01
C ILE A 177 15.00 -1.23 -0.51
N LEU A 178 14.11 -1.91 -1.22
CA LEU A 178 13.96 -1.83 -2.67
C LEU A 178 13.19 -0.59 -3.14
N ALA A 179 12.46 0.07 -2.25
CA ALA A 179 11.65 1.22 -2.60
C ALA A 179 12.52 2.37 -3.14
N ASP A 180 12.12 2.90 -4.31
CA ASP A 180 12.72 4.08 -4.92
C ASP A 180 12.48 5.32 -4.06
N TYR A 181 11.32 5.38 -3.38
CA TYR A 181 10.91 6.50 -2.53
C TYR A 181 10.31 6.00 -1.21
N LYS A 182 10.59 6.74 -0.13
CA LYS A 182 10.07 6.47 1.20
C LYS A 182 9.27 7.66 1.66
N VAL A 183 7.98 7.44 1.83
CA VAL A 183 7.04 8.42 2.39
C VAL A 183 6.78 8.06 3.83
N GLU A 184 7.00 9.03 4.72
CA GLU A 184 6.77 8.88 6.15
C GLU A 184 5.88 10.02 6.63
N TRP A 185 4.82 9.68 7.34
CA TRP A 185 3.94 10.66 7.96
C TRP A 185 3.56 10.33 9.38
N GLU A 186 3.30 11.36 10.14
CA GLU A 186 2.81 11.20 11.49
C GLU A 186 1.37 10.67 11.47
N GLN A 187 1.07 9.79 12.42
CA GLN A 187 -0.30 9.35 12.62
C GLN A 187 -1.14 10.53 13.11
N ILE A 188 -1.94 11.07 12.23
CA ILE A 188 -2.93 12.08 12.62
C ILE A 188 -4.03 11.33 13.38
N ILE A 189 -4.04 11.51 14.70
CA ILE A 189 -5.10 11.02 15.56
C ILE A 189 -6.27 12.00 15.37
N SER A 190 -7.11 11.69 14.42
CA SER A 190 -8.41 12.35 14.28
C SER A 190 -9.46 11.29 14.59
N LEU A 191 -9.95 11.32 15.82
CA LEU A 191 -11.05 10.45 16.26
C LEU A 191 -12.36 10.75 15.50
N ASP A 192 -12.46 11.92 14.84
CA ASP A 192 -13.71 12.44 14.30
C ASP A 192 -13.64 12.98 12.86
N LYS A 193 -12.53 12.80 12.14
CA LYS A 193 -12.46 13.27 10.74
C LYS A 193 -12.63 12.10 9.77
N PRO A 194 -13.68 12.15 8.91
CA PRO A 194 -13.79 11.20 7.80
C PRO A 194 -12.56 11.30 6.90
N MET A 195 -12.27 10.24 6.14
CA MET A 195 -11.13 10.14 5.21
C MET A 195 -11.01 11.36 4.29
N ASP A 196 -12.14 11.98 3.90
CA ASP A 196 -12.20 13.19 3.07
C ASP A 196 -11.46 14.38 3.69
N GLY A 197 -11.44 14.49 5.01
CA GLY A 197 -10.67 15.54 5.70
C GLY A 197 -9.16 15.33 5.63
N LEU A 198 -8.68 14.08 5.48
CA LEU A 198 -7.26 13.77 5.37
C LEU A 198 -6.73 14.00 3.95
N ILE A 199 -7.53 13.76 2.92
CA ILE A 199 -7.18 14.02 1.52
C ILE A 199 -6.87 15.52 1.29
N ASN A 200 -7.50 16.40 2.06
CA ASN A 200 -7.28 17.84 1.98
C ASN A 200 -6.27 18.36 3.01
N ASN A 201 -5.61 17.49 3.78
CA ASN A 201 -4.63 17.92 4.76
C ASN A 201 -3.37 18.48 4.06
N PRO A 202 -2.98 19.74 4.30
CA PRO A 202 -1.89 20.40 3.56
C PRO A 202 -0.53 19.74 3.79
N ILE A 203 -0.28 19.21 4.99
CA ILE A 203 0.99 18.52 5.30
C ILE A 203 1.10 17.24 4.50
N LEU A 204 0.05 16.41 4.48
CA LEU A 204 0.04 15.17 3.72
C LEU A 204 0.12 15.42 2.21
N ASN A 205 -0.60 16.44 1.72
CA ASN A 205 -0.53 16.84 0.32
C ASN A 205 0.89 17.26 -0.08
N ASN A 206 1.57 18.06 0.74
CA ASN A 206 2.96 18.48 0.48
C ASN A 206 3.92 17.27 0.40
N ILE A 207 3.84 16.35 1.35
CA ILE A 207 4.67 15.12 1.35
C ILE A 207 4.45 14.31 0.07
N VAL A 208 3.21 14.11 -0.34
CA VAL A 208 2.88 13.36 -1.57
C VAL A 208 3.33 14.09 -2.81
N GLU A 209 3.16 15.42 -2.85
CA GLU A 209 3.61 16.25 -3.96
C GLU A 209 5.14 16.23 -4.14
N GLU A 210 5.90 16.32 -3.07
CA GLU A 210 7.36 16.19 -3.11
C GLU A 210 7.78 14.83 -3.71
N CYS A 211 7.12 13.73 -3.29
CA CYS A 211 7.35 12.41 -3.87
C CYS A 211 7.03 12.39 -5.37
N LEU A 212 5.86 12.89 -5.79
CA LEU A 212 5.43 12.90 -7.18
C LEU A 212 6.32 13.79 -8.06
N THR A 213 6.75 14.94 -7.58
CA THR A 213 7.65 15.85 -8.30
C THR A 213 8.94 15.15 -8.73
N THR A 214 9.40 14.19 -7.94
CA THR A 214 10.60 13.43 -8.26
C THR A 214 10.33 12.26 -9.21
N ILE A 215 9.10 11.70 -9.19
CA ILE A 215 8.72 10.55 -10.03
C ILE A 215 8.29 10.97 -11.44
N VAL A 216 7.58 12.10 -11.57
CA VAL A 216 6.93 12.54 -12.82
C VAL A 216 7.89 13.33 -13.74
N LYS A 217 9.07 13.69 -13.24
CA LYS A 217 10.13 14.31 -14.06
C LYS A 217 10.76 13.31 -15.02
#